data_ba921170f9287c199aa7f3e295fb0bd0
#
_entry.id   ba921170f9287c199aa7f3e295fb0bd0
#
_cell.length_a   1.000
_cell.length_b   1.000
_cell.length_c   1.000
_cell.angle_alpha   90.00
_cell.angle_beta   90.00
_cell.angle_gamma   90.00
#
_symmetry.space_group_name_H-M   'P 1'
#
loop_
_entity.id
_entity.type
_entity.pdbx_description
1 polymer ?
#
loop_
_entity_poly.entity_id
_entity_poly.type
_entity_poly.pdbx_seq_one_letter_code
_entity_poly.pdbx_strand_id
1 'polypeptide(L)'
;AVMNYVRSTRRYDVFAGVNLNLNFPSVVGTVHAGGRELEYGYSSGIYTRRVSAATPVRSLPTQDEIDALGGGKTARDWEARFELAYERCRGQNVTLVGGVAPTALRFARYLRRAHDVYPKSLWRTQVMTLGSVAGINTRYQPALTALYGPAAIREIYGATEGMFGQQMDERRAWVPNYDLYFFEVETRAGIKMLHEMRPGELGSLVVSTLILPRYKIGDLILALQPPYHRCIGRDRWWTPLSYAWGELASLNLGRL
;
A
#
# COMPACT_ATOMS: atom_id res chain seq x y z
N ALA A 1 7.86 3.90 -5.30
CA ALA A 1 7.19 2.78 -6.01
C ALA A 1 6.94 3.11 -7.49
N VAL A 2 6.21 4.19 -7.85
CA VAL A 2 5.96 4.53 -9.27
C VAL A 2 7.25 4.79 -10.07
N MET A 3 8.24 5.48 -9.49
CA MET A 3 9.54 5.68 -10.13
C MET A 3 10.29 4.37 -10.39
N ASN A 4 10.15 3.38 -9.50
CA ASN A 4 10.75 2.06 -9.70
C ASN A 4 10.06 1.31 -10.85
N TYR A 5 8.74 1.45 -10.99
CA TYR A 5 8.01 0.94 -12.15
C TYR A 5 8.54 1.57 -13.44
N VAL A 6 8.66 2.90 -13.48
CA VAL A 6 9.19 3.60 -14.67
C VAL A 6 10.62 3.19 -15.00
N ARG A 7 11.49 3.06 -13.99
CA ARG A 7 12.88 2.61 -14.18
C ARG A 7 12.97 1.20 -14.77
N SER A 8 12.14 0.27 -14.26
CA SER A 8 12.15 -1.13 -14.71
C SER A 8 11.50 -1.34 -16.07
N THR A 9 10.45 -0.58 -16.39
CA THR A 9 9.64 -0.79 -17.60
C THR A 9 9.89 0.22 -18.72
N ARG A 10 10.54 1.35 -18.42
CA ARG A 10 10.71 2.52 -19.32
C ARG A 10 9.38 3.16 -19.75
N ARG A 11 8.30 2.90 -19.04
CA ARG A 11 6.97 3.44 -19.34
C ARG A 11 6.74 4.78 -18.67
N TYR A 12 7.18 5.86 -19.34
CA TYR A 12 7.02 7.23 -18.87
C TYR A 12 5.61 7.78 -19.09
N ASP A 13 4.83 7.15 -19.95
CA ASP A 13 3.43 7.49 -20.25
C ASP A 13 2.50 7.37 -19.02
N VAL A 14 2.94 6.69 -17.95
CA VAL A 14 2.23 6.70 -16.67
C VAL A 14 2.03 8.12 -16.11
N PHE A 15 2.96 9.04 -16.40
CA PHE A 15 2.90 10.43 -15.94
C PHE A 15 1.94 11.30 -16.75
N ALA A 16 1.49 10.85 -17.93
CA ALA A 16 0.50 11.53 -18.73
C ALA A 16 -0.94 11.37 -18.23
N GLY A 17 -1.14 10.54 -17.22
CA GLY A 17 -2.45 10.28 -16.62
C GLY A 17 -2.59 10.85 -15.22
N VAL A 18 -3.60 10.34 -14.51
CA VAL A 18 -3.89 10.70 -13.13
C VAL A 18 -3.79 9.47 -12.21
N ASN A 19 -3.53 9.73 -10.93
CA ASN A 19 -3.62 8.74 -9.87
C ASN A 19 -5.03 8.72 -9.28
N LEU A 20 -5.68 7.57 -9.29
CA LEU A 20 -6.92 7.34 -8.56
C LEU A 20 -6.62 7.30 -7.05
N ASN A 21 -7.10 8.31 -6.33
CA ASN A 21 -6.87 8.47 -4.90
C ASN A 21 -8.00 7.84 -4.09
N LEU A 22 -7.72 6.70 -3.46
CA LEU A 22 -8.66 5.96 -2.61
C LEU A 22 -8.26 6.03 -1.12
N ASN A 23 -7.75 7.18 -0.67
CA ASN A 23 -7.29 7.35 0.70
C ASN A 23 -8.40 7.80 1.67
N PHE A 24 -8.02 7.81 2.94
CA PHE A 24 -8.82 8.38 4.02
C PHE A 24 -8.62 9.89 4.12
N PRO A 25 -9.50 10.61 4.85
CA PRO A 25 -9.26 12.00 5.22
C PRO A 25 -7.94 12.19 5.96
N SER A 26 -7.26 13.27 5.66
CA SER A 26 -6.02 13.66 6.36
C SER A 26 -6.31 14.39 7.68
N VAL A 27 -7.51 14.94 7.82
CA VAL A 27 -7.98 15.59 9.05
C VAL A 27 -9.28 14.90 9.47
N VAL A 28 -9.30 14.41 10.70
CA VAL A 28 -10.48 13.79 11.35
C VAL A 28 -10.95 14.63 12.54
N GLY A 29 -10.05 15.38 13.13
CA GLY A 29 -10.33 16.27 14.25
C GLY A 29 -9.08 17.00 14.71
N THR A 30 -9.25 17.79 15.77
CA THR A 30 -8.19 18.55 16.40
C THR A 30 -8.07 18.19 17.88
N VAL A 31 -6.87 18.30 18.42
CA VAL A 31 -6.58 18.13 19.84
C VAL A 31 -5.71 19.29 20.33
N HIS A 32 -5.92 19.72 21.56
CA HIS A 32 -5.07 20.72 22.21
C HIS A 32 -3.98 20.00 23.01
N ALA A 33 -2.72 20.20 22.64
CA ALA A 33 -1.58 19.63 23.33
C ALA A 33 -0.43 20.66 23.38
N GLY A 34 0.17 20.84 24.56
CA GLY A 34 1.30 21.78 24.75
C GLY A 34 0.98 23.23 24.35
N GLY A 35 -0.24 23.69 24.58
CA GLY A 35 -0.69 25.05 24.23
C GLY A 35 -0.88 25.30 22.74
N ARG A 36 -0.90 24.23 21.93
CA ARG A 36 -1.13 24.27 20.46
C ARG A 36 -2.33 23.42 20.08
N GLU A 37 -3.04 23.86 19.06
CA GLU A 37 -4.04 23.06 18.37
C GLU A 37 -3.33 22.19 17.31
N LEU A 38 -3.56 20.88 17.38
CA LEU A 38 -2.95 19.89 16.49
C LEU A 38 -4.05 19.12 15.76
N GLU A 39 -3.99 19.15 14.42
CA GLU A 39 -4.83 18.30 13.59
C GLU A 39 -4.36 16.85 13.67
N TYR A 40 -5.30 15.90 13.71
CA TYR A 40 -5.02 14.48 13.58
C TYR A 40 -5.93 13.82 12.54
N GLY A 41 -5.42 12.76 11.90
CA GLY A 41 -6.14 12.06 10.87
C GLY A 41 -5.53 10.71 10.52
N TYR A 42 -5.97 10.14 9.43
CA TYR A 42 -5.43 8.87 8.95
C TYR A 42 -4.08 9.06 8.27
N SER A 43 -3.12 8.21 8.60
CA SER A 43 -1.75 8.29 8.07
C SER A 43 -1.69 8.34 6.55
N SER A 44 -2.49 7.53 5.84
CA SER A 44 -2.52 7.53 4.38
C SER A 44 -2.97 8.87 3.78
N GLY A 45 -3.98 9.52 4.38
CA GLY A 45 -4.43 10.85 3.99
C GLY A 45 -3.36 11.91 4.28
N ILE A 46 -2.77 11.88 5.48
CA ILE A 46 -1.69 12.80 5.87
C ILE A 46 -0.48 12.69 4.93
N TYR A 47 -0.05 11.47 4.61
CA TYR A 47 1.02 11.24 3.63
C TYR A 47 0.67 11.80 2.26
N THR A 48 -0.52 11.51 1.77
CA THR A 48 -0.96 12.00 0.45
C THR A 48 -1.02 13.52 0.41
N ARG A 49 -1.58 14.17 1.41
CA ARG A 49 -1.63 15.65 1.52
C ARG A 49 -0.24 16.27 1.47
N ARG A 50 0.73 15.68 2.19
CA ARG A 50 2.11 16.20 2.25
C ARG A 50 2.94 15.91 1.01
N VAL A 51 2.71 14.77 0.35
CA VAL A 51 3.54 14.29 -0.76
C VAL A 51 2.95 14.66 -2.12
N SER A 52 1.64 14.94 -2.21
CA SER A 52 0.95 15.21 -3.48
C SER A 52 1.59 16.36 -4.28
N ALA A 53 2.03 17.41 -3.61
CA ALA A 53 2.70 18.55 -4.24
C ALA A 53 4.08 18.20 -4.85
N ALA A 54 4.72 17.12 -4.38
CA ALA A 54 6.02 16.67 -4.86
C ALA A 54 5.94 15.50 -5.86
N THR A 55 4.72 15.02 -6.17
CA THR A 55 4.55 13.92 -7.13
C THR A 55 4.29 14.43 -8.53
N PRO A 56 4.86 13.80 -9.58
CA PRO A 56 4.65 14.21 -10.96
C PRO A 56 3.26 13.81 -11.50
N VAL A 57 2.46 13.07 -10.74
CA VAL A 57 1.14 12.59 -11.15
C VAL A 57 0.07 13.23 -10.28
N ARG A 58 -0.86 13.93 -10.91
CA ARG A 58 -2.01 14.54 -10.23
C ARG A 58 -2.92 13.44 -9.65
N SER A 59 -3.26 13.56 -8.36
CA SER A 59 -4.20 12.65 -7.69
C SER A 59 -5.64 13.18 -7.77
N LEU A 60 -6.58 12.30 -8.09
CA LEU A 60 -8.01 12.58 -8.13
C LEU A 60 -8.82 11.49 -7.41
N PRO A 61 -9.80 11.86 -6.58
CA PRO A 61 -10.02 13.23 -6.09
C PRO A 61 -8.77 13.79 -5.40
N THR A 62 -8.67 15.10 -5.29
CA THR A 62 -7.60 15.70 -4.48
C THR A 62 -7.77 15.34 -3.01
N GLN A 63 -6.70 15.45 -2.21
CA GLN A 63 -6.83 15.17 -0.77
C GLN A 63 -7.75 16.19 -0.08
N ASP A 64 -7.74 17.44 -0.53
CA ASP A 64 -8.62 18.49 0.00
C ASP A 64 -10.11 18.18 -0.28
N GLU A 65 -10.45 17.62 -1.44
CA GLU A 65 -11.82 17.17 -1.74
C GLU A 65 -12.24 16.00 -0.83
N ILE A 66 -11.33 15.07 -0.53
CA ILE A 66 -11.57 13.97 0.41
C ILE A 66 -11.74 14.51 1.83
N ASP A 67 -10.91 15.46 2.23
CA ASP A 67 -10.97 16.10 3.56
C ASP A 67 -12.26 16.91 3.74
N ALA A 68 -12.68 17.63 2.69
CA ALA A 68 -13.95 18.37 2.68
C ALA A 68 -15.18 17.43 2.79
N LEU A 69 -15.13 16.23 2.20
CA LEU A 69 -16.15 15.22 2.35
C LEU A 69 -16.19 14.64 3.77
N GLY A 70 -15.03 14.55 4.42
CA GLY A 70 -14.87 14.06 5.77
C GLY A 70 -15.21 12.57 5.92
N GLY A 71 -15.80 12.25 7.08
CA GLY A 71 -16.25 10.89 7.40
C GLY A 71 -15.15 9.99 7.94
N GLY A 72 -15.54 8.80 8.37
CA GLY A 72 -14.68 7.82 9.03
C GLY A 72 -14.52 6.52 8.23
N LYS A 73 -14.78 5.39 8.92
CA LYS A 73 -14.61 4.03 8.40
C LYS A 73 -15.91 3.30 8.10
N THR A 74 -17.06 3.97 8.26
CA THR A 74 -18.36 3.31 8.01
C THR A 74 -18.52 2.96 6.52
N ALA A 75 -19.44 2.05 6.22
CA ALA A 75 -19.74 1.69 4.83
C ALA A 75 -20.22 2.92 4.02
N ARG A 76 -21.06 3.76 4.64
CA ARG A 76 -21.59 4.99 4.04
C ARG A 76 -20.47 5.99 3.71
N ASP A 77 -19.53 6.20 4.62
CA ASP A 77 -18.39 7.09 4.40
C ASP A 77 -17.52 6.62 3.22
N TRP A 78 -17.33 5.30 3.10
CA TRP A 78 -16.61 4.73 1.98
C TRP A 78 -17.37 4.87 0.66
N GLU A 79 -18.67 4.66 0.65
CA GLU A 79 -19.50 4.82 -0.55
C GLU A 79 -19.47 6.27 -1.04
N ALA A 80 -19.55 7.25 -0.14
CA ALA A 80 -19.43 8.66 -0.50
C ALA A 80 -18.06 8.99 -1.13
N ARG A 81 -16.95 8.46 -0.57
CA ARG A 81 -15.61 8.65 -1.17
C ARG A 81 -15.46 7.91 -2.50
N PHE A 82 -16.07 6.74 -2.65
CA PHE A 82 -16.05 6.00 -3.91
C PHE A 82 -16.81 6.71 -5.00
N GLU A 83 -17.97 7.29 -4.67
CA GLU A 83 -18.72 8.10 -5.62
C GLU A 83 -17.93 9.33 -6.06
N LEU A 84 -17.37 10.08 -5.11
CA LEU A 84 -16.48 11.21 -5.42
C LEU A 84 -15.32 10.80 -6.34
N ALA A 85 -14.67 9.67 -6.04
CA ALA A 85 -13.57 9.15 -6.84
C ALA A 85 -14.02 8.79 -8.28
N TYR A 86 -15.19 8.17 -8.42
CA TYR A 86 -15.77 7.87 -9.72
C TYR A 86 -16.09 9.13 -10.51
N GLU A 87 -16.79 10.08 -9.92
CA GLU A 87 -17.16 11.35 -10.58
C GLU A 87 -15.95 12.12 -11.09
N ARG A 88 -14.87 12.19 -10.27
CA ARG A 88 -13.64 12.90 -10.64
C ARG A 88 -12.80 12.18 -11.68
N CYS A 89 -12.87 10.86 -11.74
CA CYS A 89 -11.99 10.02 -12.56
C CYS A 89 -12.64 9.44 -13.81
N ARG A 90 -13.97 9.32 -13.92
CA ARG A 90 -14.65 8.61 -15.02
C ARG A 90 -14.26 9.10 -16.41
N GLY A 91 -14.01 10.40 -16.58
CA GLY A 91 -13.58 11.02 -17.84
C GLY A 91 -12.07 11.27 -17.94
N GLN A 92 -11.27 10.73 -17.03
CA GLN A 92 -9.83 10.95 -16.97
C GLN A 92 -9.05 9.72 -17.45
N ASN A 93 -7.80 9.92 -17.87
CA ASN A 93 -6.86 8.83 -18.13
C ASN A 93 -6.22 8.37 -16.81
N VAL A 94 -6.84 7.41 -16.13
CA VAL A 94 -6.30 6.84 -14.89
C VAL A 94 -5.22 5.81 -15.20
N THR A 95 -3.97 6.20 -15.02
CA THR A 95 -2.79 5.34 -15.26
C THR A 95 -2.23 4.73 -13.99
N LEU A 96 -2.51 5.34 -12.83
CA LEU A 96 -2.01 4.95 -11.52
C LEU A 96 -3.17 4.78 -10.52
N VAL A 97 -3.06 3.78 -9.66
CA VAL A 97 -3.96 3.60 -8.50
C VAL A 97 -3.10 3.53 -7.23
N GLY A 98 -3.30 4.47 -6.33
CA GLY A 98 -2.64 4.49 -5.03
C GLY A 98 -3.57 4.11 -3.88
N GLY A 99 -3.07 3.36 -2.88
CA GLY A 99 -3.86 3.04 -1.68
C GLY A 99 -3.59 1.67 -1.09
N VAL A 100 -4.65 1.05 -0.56
CA VAL A 100 -4.60 -0.31 0.01
C VAL A 100 -5.40 -1.29 -0.83
N ALA A 101 -4.87 -2.50 -1.03
CA ALA A 101 -5.49 -3.51 -1.89
C ALA A 101 -6.97 -3.82 -1.56
N PRO A 102 -7.38 -3.99 -0.28
CA PRO A 102 -8.80 -4.15 0.06
C PRO A 102 -9.68 -3.00 -0.40
N THR A 103 -9.20 -1.75 -0.30
CA THR A 103 -9.96 -0.57 -0.73
C THR A 103 -10.13 -0.54 -2.23
N ALA A 104 -9.08 -0.85 -2.99
CA ALA A 104 -9.16 -0.96 -4.45
C ALA A 104 -10.17 -2.04 -4.89
N LEU A 105 -10.20 -3.20 -4.22
CA LEU A 105 -11.21 -4.23 -4.49
C LEU A 105 -12.62 -3.78 -4.16
N ARG A 106 -12.81 -3.11 -3.02
CA ARG A 106 -14.14 -2.59 -2.62
C ARG A 106 -14.63 -1.52 -3.59
N PHE A 107 -13.75 -0.64 -4.03
CA PHE A 107 -14.08 0.36 -5.04
C PHE A 107 -14.53 -0.27 -6.36
N ALA A 108 -13.80 -1.26 -6.88
CA ALA A 108 -14.21 -1.94 -8.12
C ALA A 108 -15.58 -2.65 -7.98
N ARG A 109 -15.85 -3.25 -6.82
CA ARG A 109 -17.17 -3.84 -6.53
C ARG A 109 -18.28 -2.79 -6.38
N TYR A 110 -17.94 -1.64 -5.81
CA TYR A 110 -18.85 -0.49 -5.74
C TYR A 110 -19.23 -0.01 -7.14
N LEU A 111 -18.26 0.21 -8.04
CA LEU A 111 -18.52 0.62 -9.42
C LEU A 111 -19.43 -0.39 -10.16
N ARG A 112 -19.20 -1.68 -9.96
CA ARG A 112 -20.06 -2.72 -10.55
C ARG A 112 -21.50 -2.61 -10.05
N ARG A 113 -21.67 -2.42 -8.74
CA ARG A 113 -23.00 -2.34 -8.11
C ARG A 113 -23.75 -1.05 -8.45
N ALA A 114 -23.07 0.10 -8.36
CA ALA A 114 -23.69 1.41 -8.48
C ALA A 114 -23.81 1.91 -9.92
N HIS A 115 -22.87 1.55 -10.80
CA HIS A 115 -22.74 2.10 -12.13
C HIS A 115 -22.67 1.05 -13.25
N ASP A 116 -22.74 -0.25 -12.90
CA ASP A 116 -22.65 -1.39 -13.85
C ASP A 116 -21.37 -1.42 -14.70
N VAL A 117 -20.26 -0.87 -14.17
CA VAL A 117 -18.95 -0.81 -14.84
C VAL A 117 -17.83 -1.41 -14.00
N TYR A 118 -16.72 -1.78 -14.64
CA TYR A 118 -15.48 -2.16 -13.98
C TYR A 118 -14.36 -1.15 -14.27
N PRO A 119 -13.38 -0.96 -13.38
CA PRO A 119 -12.22 -0.10 -13.64
C PRO A 119 -11.56 -0.36 -15.00
N LYS A 120 -11.38 -1.61 -15.39
CA LYS A 120 -10.76 -2.01 -16.68
C LYS A 120 -11.54 -1.58 -17.91
N SER A 121 -12.85 -1.33 -17.81
CA SER A 121 -13.65 -0.81 -18.92
C SER A 121 -13.60 0.72 -19.02
N LEU A 122 -13.20 1.39 -17.95
CA LEU A 122 -13.07 2.84 -17.89
C LEU A 122 -11.65 3.31 -18.20
N TRP A 123 -10.64 2.55 -17.68
CA TRP A 123 -9.25 3.03 -17.65
C TRP A 123 -8.25 1.96 -18.09
N ARG A 124 -7.11 2.43 -18.57
CA ARG A 124 -5.93 1.60 -18.85
C ARG A 124 -4.90 1.79 -17.74
N THR A 125 -5.24 1.32 -16.54
CA THR A 125 -4.33 1.39 -15.39
C THR A 125 -3.02 0.65 -15.69
N GLN A 126 -1.89 1.33 -15.50
CA GLN A 126 -0.57 0.77 -15.77
C GLN A 126 0.10 0.22 -14.52
N VAL A 127 -0.06 0.92 -13.39
CA VAL A 127 0.57 0.52 -12.13
C VAL A 127 -0.34 0.80 -10.94
N MET A 128 -0.30 -0.11 -9.98
CA MET A 128 -0.98 0.02 -8.70
C MET A 128 0.07 0.03 -7.58
N THR A 129 0.18 1.15 -6.87
CA THR A 129 1.07 1.30 -5.71
C THR A 129 0.27 1.01 -4.44
N LEU A 130 0.44 -0.18 -3.90
CA LEU A 130 -0.41 -0.68 -2.83
C LEU A 130 0.38 -1.00 -1.56
N GLY A 131 -0.24 -0.73 -0.41
CA GLY A 131 0.39 -0.97 0.89
C GLY A 131 -0.53 -1.58 1.94
N SER A 132 -0.01 -1.68 3.16
CA SER A 132 -0.72 -1.92 4.43
C SER A 132 -1.40 -3.27 4.61
N VAL A 133 -1.17 -4.26 3.74
CA VAL A 133 -1.70 -5.62 3.93
C VAL A 133 -0.70 -6.66 3.42
N ALA A 134 -0.60 -7.79 4.13
CA ALA A 134 0.18 -8.92 3.65
C ALA A 134 -0.50 -9.61 2.46
N GLY A 135 0.29 -10.19 1.57
CA GLY A 135 -0.18 -10.97 0.44
C GLY A 135 -0.73 -10.15 -0.73
N ILE A 136 -0.29 -8.91 -0.90
CA ILE A 136 -0.71 -8.06 -2.03
C ILE A 136 -0.45 -8.77 -3.35
N ASN A 137 0.74 -9.29 -3.54
CA ASN A 137 1.20 -9.92 -4.78
C ASN A 137 0.78 -11.40 -4.94
N THR A 138 0.11 -11.99 -3.95
CA THR A 138 -0.35 -13.38 -3.99
C THR A 138 -1.86 -13.47 -3.87
N ARG A 139 -2.40 -12.97 -2.77
CA ARG A 139 -3.83 -13.06 -2.45
C ARG A 139 -4.68 -12.09 -3.24
N TYR A 140 -4.20 -10.83 -3.41
CA TYR A 140 -5.00 -9.75 -4.01
C TYR A 140 -4.78 -9.59 -5.51
N GLN A 141 -3.58 -9.89 -6.01
CA GLN A 141 -3.21 -9.68 -7.40
C GLN A 141 -4.19 -10.32 -8.41
N PRO A 142 -4.63 -11.59 -8.28
CA PRO A 142 -5.55 -12.18 -9.27
C PRO A 142 -6.86 -11.41 -9.39
N ALA A 143 -7.47 -11.03 -8.25
CA ALA A 143 -8.71 -10.28 -8.24
C ALA A 143 -8.53 -8.84 -8.75
N LEU A 144 -7.42 -8.19 -8.41
CA LEU A 144 -7.11 -6.84 -8.92
C LEU A 144 -6.89 -6.87 -10.43
N THR A 145 -6.16 -7.85 -10.95
CA THR A 145 -5.95 -8.02 -12.40
C THR A 145 -7.26 -8.27 -13.13
N ALA A 146 -8.15 -9.08 -12.58
CA ALA A 146 -9.47 -9.33 -13.17
C ALA A 146 -10.33 -8.05 -13.26
N LEU A 147 -10.20 -7.13 -12.31
CA LEU A 147 -11.04 -5.94 -12.18
C LEU A 147 -10.43 -4.68 -12.83
N TYR A 148 -9.11 -4.52 -12.78
CA TYR A 148 -8.39 -3.33 -13.28
C TYR A 148 -7.64 -3.58 -14.59
N GLY A 149 -7.55 -4.83 -15.05
CA GLY A 149 -6.70 -5.22 -16.18
C GLY A 149 -5.26 -5.53 -15.73
N PRO A 150 -4.33 -5.70 -16.68
CA PRO A 150 -2.96 -6.18 -16.41
C PRO A 150 -2.04 -5.07 -15.85
N ALA A 151 -2.48 -4.38 -14.80
CA ALA A 151 -1.69 -3.37 -14.13
C ALA A 151 -0.55 -4.03 -13.32
N ALA A 152 0.65 -3.45 -13.38
CA ALA A 152 1.75 -3.87 -12.53
C ALA A 152 1.48 -3.49 -11.07
N ILE A 153 1.66 -4.41 -10.14
CA ILE A 153 1.59 -4.09 -8.72
C ILE A 153 2.98 -3.72 -8.22
N ARG A 154 3.05 -2.66 -7.43
CA ARG A 154 4.26 -2.22 -6.70
C ARG A 154 3.91 -2.04 -5.24
N GLU A 155 4.35 -2.99 -4.43
CA GLU A 155 4.11 -2.98 -2.99
C GLU A 155 4.90 -1.88 -2.30
N ILE A 156 4.24 -1.21 -1.35
CA ILE A 156 4.85 -0.29 -0.40
C ILE A 156 4.69 -0.90 0.98
N TYR A 157 5.79 -1.19 1.64
CA TYR A 157 5.78 -1.69 3.00
C TYR A 157 5.98 -0.56 3.99
N GLY A 158 5.03 -0.37 4.88
CA GLY A 158 5.07 0.67 5.90
C GLY A 158 3.96 0.53 6.93
N ALA A 159 4.06 1.35 7.95
CA ALA A 159 3.10 1.48 9.03
C ALA A 159 2.89 2.98 9.35
N THR A 160 2.16 3.29 10.41
CA THR A 160 2.00 4.68 10.88
C THR A 160 3.36 5.30 11.25
N GLU A 161 4.28 4.47 11.71
CA GLU A 161 5.64 4.83 12.15
C GLU A 161 6.60 5.18 10.99
N GLY A 162 6.29 4.77 9.75
CA GLY A 162 7.12 5.09 8.61
C GLY A 162 6.91 4.23 7.37
N MET A 163 7.60 4.60 6.29
CA MET A 163 7.64 3.89 5.01
C MET A 163 8.92 3.07 4.94
N PHE A 164 8.85 1.81 5.36
CA PHE A 164 10.02 0.98 5.64
C PHE A 164 10.68 0.35 4.41
N GLY A 165 9.91 0.13 3.36
CA GLY A 165 10.44 -0.46 2.15
C GLY A 165 9.49 -0.38 0.97
N GLN A 166 9.99 -0.76 -0.19
CA GLN A 166 9.21 -0.72 -1.42
C GLN A 166 9.66 -1.80 -2.41
N GLN A 167 8.75 -2.27 -3.20
CA GLN A 167 9.06 -3.18 -4.31
C GLN A 167 9.79 -2.42 -5.40
N MET A 168 11.01 -2.87 -5.73
CA MET A 168 11.91 -2.19 -6.66
C MET A 168 11.73 -2.68 -8.10
N ASP A 169 11.37 -3.93 -8.27
CA ASP A 169 11.26 -4.62 -9.57
C ASP A 169 10.04 -5.57 -9.61
N GLU A 170 10.05 -6.55 -10.50
CA GLU A 170 8.95 -7.53 -10.68
C GLU A 170 8.92 -8.61 -9.58
N ARG A 171 9.92 -8.67 -8.71
CA ARG A 171 9.93 -9.63 -7.60
C ARG A 171 8.88 -9.27 -6.57
N ARG A 172 8.13 -10.26 -6.10
CA ARG A 172 7.07 -10.12 -5.10
C ARG A 172 7.65 -9.92 -3.69
N ALA A 173 8.48 -8.90 -3.54
CA ALA A 173 9.22 -8.59 -2.32
C ALA A 173 9.60 -7.11 -2.30
N TRP A 174 9.83 -6.58 -1.12
CA TRP A 174 10.28 -5.21 -0.93
C TRP A 174 11.76 -5.16 -0.52
N VAL A 175 12.40 -4.04 -0.81
CA VAL A 175 13.76 -3.70 -0.39
C VAL A 175 13.66 -2.65 0.70
N PRO A 176 14.36 -2.80 1.83
CA PRO A 176 14.34 -1.83 2.93
C PRO A 176 14.92 -0.46 2.53
N ASN A 177 14.33 0.59 3.09
CA ASN A 177 14.84 1.95 2.97
C ASN A 177 15.94 2.18 4.03
N TYR A 178 17.11 1.57 3.85
CA TYR A 178 18.23 1.65 4.79
C TYR A 178 18.83 3.05 4.93
N ASP A 179 18.59 3.93 3.97
CA ASP A 179 18.95 5.34 3.99
C ASP A 179 18.10 6.18 4.95
N LEU A 180 16.95 5.66 5.39
CA LEU A 180 16.00 6.37 6.25
C LEU A 180 15.83 5.75 7.63
N TYR A 181 16.07 4.45 7.76
CA TYR A 181 15.77 3.69 8.97
C TYR A 181 16.88 2.71 9.32
N PHE A 182 17.03 2.47 10.62
CA PHE A 182 17.84 1.39 11.15
C PHE A 182 16.93 0.19 11.45
N PHE A 183 17.27 -0.98 10.88
CA PHE A 183 16.43 -2.16 10.96
C PHE A 183 17.12 -3.30 11.71
N GLU A 184 16.48 -3.77 12.76
CA GLU A 184 16.82 -4.98 13.48
C GLU A 184 15.68 -6.00 13.35
N VAL A 185 15.97 -7.25 13.64
CA VAL A 185 14.98 -8.32 13.73
C VAL A 185 15.24 -9.16 14.96
N GLU A 186 14.17 -9.48 15.66
CA GLU A 186 14.18 -10.46 16.75
C GLU A 186 13.88 -11.83 16.16
N THR A 187 14.86 -12.73 16.19
CA THR A 187 14.77 -14.10 15.72
C THR A 187 14.81 -15.08 16.90
N ARG A 188 14.61 -16.36 16.64
CA ARG A 188 14.78 -17.40 17.67
C ARG A 188 16.20 -17.47 18.24
N ALA A 189 17.21 -17.05 17.47
CA ALA A 189 18.61 -17.04 17.87
C ALA A 189 19.06 -15.75 18.57
N GLY A 190 18.16 -14.76 18.70
CA GLY A 190 18.46 -13.44 19.26
C GLY A 190 18.21 -12.30 18.26
N ILE A 191 18.62 -11.10 18.65
CA ILE A 191 18.48 -9.89 17.84
C ILE A 191 19.68 -9.77 16.91
N LYS A 192 19.42 -9.42 15.66
CA LYS A 192 20.44 -9.10 14.64
C LYS A 192 19.94 -8.02 13.69
N MET A 193 20.81 -7.55 12.82
CA MET A 193 20.44 -6.61 11.76
C MET A 193 19.59 -7.31 10.70
N LEU A 194 18.64 -6.59 10.10
CA LEU A 194 17.77 -7.13 9.05
C LEU A 194 18.57 -7.70 7.86
N HIS A 195 19.67 -7.05 7.47
CA HIS A 195 20.53 -7.50 6.36
C HIS A 195 21.37 -8.75 6.68
N GLU A 196 21.48 -9.12 7.96
CA GLU A 196 22.18 -10.34 8.40
C GLU A 196 21.28 -11.59 8.39
N MET A 197 20.00 -11.42 8.08
CA MET A 197 19.09 -12.55 7.94
C MET A 197 19.48 -13.44 6.76
N ARG A 198 19.41 -14.73 6.97
CA ARG A 198 19.63 -15.73 5.91
C ARG A 198 18.33 -15.93 5.12
N PRO A 199 18.40 -16.25 3.81
CA PRO A 199 17.22 -16.61 3.04
C PRO A 199 16.40 -17.72 3.71
N GLY A 200 15.09 -17.50 3.83
CA GLY A 200 14.16 -18.39 4.53
C GLY A 200 14.03 -18.13 6.04
N GLU A 201 14.86 -17.28 6.61
CA GLU A 201 14.79 -16.94 8.03
C GLU A 201 13.61 -16.01 8.32
N LEU A 202 13.00 -16.20 9.50
CA LEU A 202 11.91 -15.39 10.02
C LEU A 202 12.37 -14.56 11.22
N GLY A 203 11.91 -13.29 11.28
CA GLY A 203 12.18 -12.43 12.43
C GLY A 203 11.11 -11.35 12.60
N SER A 204 10.87 -10.98 13.86
CA SER A 204 9.97 -9.88 14.21
C SER A 204 10.69 -8.55 14.01
N LEU A 205 10.08 -7.65 13.24
CA LEU A 205 10.71 -6.38 12.85
C LEU A 205 10.79 -5.40 14.01
N VAL A 206 11.98 -4.86 14.21
CA VAL A 206 12.29 -3.73 15.09
C VAL A 206 12.90 -2.61 14.26
N VAL A 207 12.35 -1.41 14.37
CA VAL A 207 12.78 -0.26 13.57
C VAL A 207 13.18 0.90 14.48
N SER A 208 14.29 1.53 14.17
CA SER A 208 14.63 2.83 14.74
C SER A 208 14.37 3.94 13.72
N THR A 209 13.59 4.92 14.13
CA THR A 209 13.32 6.16 13.40
C THR A 209 13.91 7.36 14.20
N LEU A 210 13.79 8.56 13.68
CA LEU A 210 14.26 9.77 14.39
C LEU A 210 13.58 10.00 15.74
N ILE A 211 12.35 9.48 15.91
CA ILE A 211 11.53 9.74 17.12
C ILE A 211 11.17 8.46 17.88
N LEU A 212 11.38 7.29 17.30
CA LEU A 212 11.05 5.99 17.88
C LEU A 212 12.29 5.10 17.87
N PRO A 213 13.13 5.09 18.90
CA PRO A 213 14.28 4.19 18.97
C PRO A 213 13.81 2.77 19.28
N ARG A 214 14.31 1.82 18.49
CA ARG A 214 14.09 0.36 18.66
C ARG A 214 12.64 -0.03 18.90
N TYR A 215 11.74 0.50 18.08
CA TYR A 215 10.31 0.23 18.18
C TYR A 215 9.96 -1.10 17.50
N LYS A 216 9.37 -2.03 18.25
CA LYS A 216 8.91 -3.31 17.73
C LYS A 216 7.59 -3.11 16.99
N ILE A 217 7.63 -3.23 15.67
CA ILE A 217 6.45 -3.03 14.78
C ILE A 217 5.42 -4.15 14.99
N GLY A 218 5.87 -5.35 15.33
CA GLY A 218 5.03 -6.53 15.49
C GLY A 218 4.63 -7.20 14.18
N ASP A 219 5.42 -6.98 13.14
CA ASP A 219 5.31 -7.68 11.86
C ASP A 219 6.39 -8.74 11.73
N LEU A 220 6.01 -9.91 11.18
CA LEU A 220 6.91 -11.01 10.91
C LEU A 220 7.45 -10.90 9.49
N ILE A 221 8.78 -10.82 9.40
CA ILE A 221 9.51 -10.65 8.14
C ILE A 221 10.14 -11.97 7.74
N LEU A 222 9.99 -12.33 6.48
CA LEU A 222 10.68 -13.42 5.81
C LEU A 222 11.83 -12.82 4.97
N ALA A 223 13.05 -13.24 5.24
CA ALA A 223 14.18 -12.91 4.38
C ALA A 223 14.17 -13.76 3.11
N LEU A 224 14.37 -13.13 1.98
CA LEU A 224 14.60 -13.77 0.69
C LEU A 224 16.09 -13.61 0.29
N GLN A 225 16.40 -13.85 -0.98
CA GLN A 225 17.75 -13.52 -1.46
C GLN A 225 17.98 -12.01 -1.30
N PRO A 226 19.10 -11.59 -0.68
CA PRO A 226 19.38 -10.17 -0.49
C PRO A 226 19.28 -9.35 -1.79
N PRO A 227 18.76 -8.14 -1.74
CA PRO A 227 18.31 -7.35 -0.56
C PRO A 227 16.80 -7.50 -0.25
N TYR A 228 16.14 -8.55 -0.70
CA TYR A 228 14.68 -8.68 -0.71
C TYR A 228 14.13 -9.30 0.58
N HIS A 229 13.02 -8.70 1.03
CA HIS A 229 12.28 -9.14 2.20
C HIS A 229 10.77 -9.15 1.92
N ARG A 230 10.01 -9.89 2.72
CA ARG A 230 8.56 -9.95 2.64
C ARG A 230 7.94 -9.89 4.03
N CYS A 231 6.96 -9.03 4.23
CA CYS A 231 6.12 -9.08 5.41
C CYS A 231 5.07 -10.18 5.19
N ILE A 232 5.08 -11.19 6.04
CA ILE A 232 4.14 -12.33 5.94
C ILE A 232 2.95 -12.21 6.87
N GLY A 233 2.88 -11.14 7.66
CA GLY A 233 1.78 -10.82 8.56
C GLY A 233 2.26 -10.35 9.93
N ARG A 234 1.33 -10.31 10.90
CA ARG A 234 1.67 -9.96 12.29
C ARG A 234 2.45 -11.09 12.95
N ASP A 235 3.37 -10.74 13.86
CA ASP A 235 4.18 -11.69 14.63
C ASP A 235 3.30 -12.47 15.59
N ARG A 236 2.77 -13.61 15.10
CA ARG A 236 1.95 -14.57 15.82
C ARG A 236 2.39 -15.98 15.47
N TRP A 237 2.26 -16.94 16.39
CA TRP A 237 2.73 -18.30 16.22
C TRP A 237 2.16 -19.02 14.98
N TRP A 238 0.94 -18.68 14.55
CA TRP A 238 0.28 -19.27 13.36
C TRP A 238 0.58 -18.55 12.03
N THR A 239 1.21 -17.36 12.06
CA THR A 239 1.46 -16.56 10.85
C THR A 239 2.26 -17.32 9.79
N PRO A 240 3.34 -18.07 10.11
CA PRO A 240 4.05 -18.83 9.09
C PRO A 240 3.19 -19.91 8.43
N LEU A 241 2.33 -20.58 9.19
CA LEU A 241 1.42 -21.61 8.66
C LEU A 241 0.35 -21.00 7.75
N SER A 242 -0.26 -19.91 8.19
CA SER A 242 -1.27 -19.18 7.43
C SER A 242 -0.70 -18.60 6.13
N TYR A 243 0.54 -18.12 6.16
CA TYR A 243 1.25 -17.65 4.99
C TYR A 243 1.53 -18.80 4.00
N ALA A 244 2.11 -19.92 4.47
CA ALA A 244 2.39 -21.08 3.63
C ALA A 244 1.12 -21.63 2.97
N TRP A 245 0.01 -21.71 3.71
CA TRP A 245 -1.29 -22.09 3.16
C TRP A 245 -1.77 -21.13 2.08
N GLY A 246 -1.65 -19.82 2.30
CA GLY A 246 -2.02 -18.79 1.32
C GLY A 246 -1.21 -18.88 0.02
N GLU A 247 0.09 -19.14 0.10
CA GLU A 247 0.96 -19.35 -1.07
C GLU A 247 0.54 -20.61 -1.85
N LEU A 248 0.31 -21.74 -1.16
CA LEU A 248 -0.16 -22.99 -1.77
C LEU A 248 -1.52 -22.83 -2.47
N ALA A 249 -2.47 -22.16 -1.82
CA ALA A 249 -3.79 -21.88 -2.39
C ALA A 249 -3.69 -21.02 -3.65
N SER A 250 -2.77 -20.04 -3.67
CA SER A 250 -2.56 -19.18 -4.85
C SER A 250 -1.99 -19.92 -6.06
N LEU A 251 -1.20 -20.97 -5.84
CA LEU A 251 -0.67 -21.83 -6.91
C LEU A 251 -1.77 -22.68 -7.56
N ASN A 252 -2.76 -23.10 -6.79
CA ASN A 252 -3.87 -23.92 -7.31
C ASN A 252 -4.93 -23.10 -8.06
N LEU A 253 -5.16 -21.85 -7.67
CA LEU A 253 -6.10 -20.95 -8.35
C LEU A 253 -5.61 -20.47 -9.73
N GLY A 254 -4.32 -20.56 -10.01
CA GLY A 254 -3.75 -20.26 -11.32
C GLY A 254 -3.91 -21.41 -12.34
N ARG A 255 -4.53 -22.53 -11.95
CA ARG A 255 -4.76 -23.72 -12.78
C ARG A 255 -6.25 -24.01 -13.07
N LEU A 256 -7.16 -23.17 -12.58
CA LEU A 256 -8.58 -23.14 -12.88
C LEU A 256 -8.92 -21.89 -13.70
#